data_505e37b98922c9df86a62e37411d082f
#
_entry.id   505e37b98922c9df86a62e37411d082f
#
_cell.length_a   1.000
_cell.length_b   1.000
_cell.length_c   1.000
_cell.angle_alpha   90.00
_cell.angle_beta   90.00
_cell.angle_gamma   90.00
#
_symmetry.space_group_name_H-M   'P 1'
#
loop_
_entity.id
_entity.type
_entity.pdbx_description
1 polymer ?
#
loop_
_entity_poly.entity_id
_entity_poly.type
_entity_poly.pdbx_seq_one_letter_code
_entity_poly.pdbx_strand_id
1 'polypeptide(L)'
;MGNQKTWTRRTLLKATGSVALLPLLHSPVARALENPAAVNVEHYFRTDWPDAFRRAFEAAQTVDVPENVVCNNVNSAVFIPAGKTLRVKGRIEGNGNGRFVLADRCQVTGEGRAEIHNVILDIRGSDCRITQLKMSGFGPVALVFIGRRAPQTMRNLTIDHLTVQDANYGILRQGFHNKIEGVRITNGHFSRLQGDAIEWNVAINDRDLLISDHIVEDINCTNGKTNWGIGIGLAGSTYDNDYPESQAVKHFVVANITGKNCRQLVHVENGKHFVIRNITAQNITPDYSKKAGIDNATVAIYGCDNFSIENIKMVNSAGLLIGYGVVKGKYLSIPQNFRLDNVFLDNQRSEKKLRGIQISSGNATSFVSVTNLDLKAASLEIHNKPQHVFLRNINVMQAASDGPALRLHFDLRKDVRGRFMARDETLLSLRNINAVNKKGQVSVDIDRIDQKYINASALNFRLPKKST
;
A
#
# COMPACT_ATOMS: atom_id res chain seq x y z
N MET A 1 -32.84 46.37 -0.38
CA MET A 1 -34.29 46.33 -0.72
C MET A 1 -34.47 45.46 -1.95
N GLY A 2 -35.29 44.44 -1.90
CA GLY A 2 -35.70 43.66 -3.10
C GLY A 2 -35.58 42.17 -2.98
N ASN A 3 -36.48 41.59 -2.27
CA ASN A 3 -37.34 40.44 -2.45
C ASN A 3 -36.77 39.10 -2.95
N GLN A 4 -36.64 38.18 -1.99
CA GLN A 4 -36.69 36.74 -2.18
C GLN A 4 -38.15 36.32 -2.56
N LYS A 5 -38.28 35.53 -3.61
CA LYS A 5 -39.51 34.74 -3.88
C LYS A 5 -39.25 33.28 -3.63
N THR A 6 -39.80 32.78 -2.54
CA THR A 6 -39.99 31.37 -2.22
C THR A 6 -41.11 30.80 -3.08
N TRP A 7 -40.88 29.65 -3.72
CA TRP A 7 -41.92 28.84 -4.37
C TRP A 7 -42.15 27.56 -3.57
N THR A 8 -43.38 27.51 -2.98
CA THR A 8 -43.90 26.34 -2.27
C THR A 8 -44.54 25.37 -3.24
N ARG A 9 -44.34 24.07 -2.95
CA ARG A 9 -45.10 22.96 -3.54
C ARG A 9 -46.55 23.07 -3.18
N ARG A 10 -47.45 23.23 -4.16
CA ARG A 10 -48.83 22.72 -4.22
C ARG A 10 -49.56 23.43 -5.36
N THR A 11 -49.97 22.64 -6.35
CA THR A 11 -51.20 22.76 -7.13
C THR A 11 -50.94 22.19 -8.53
N LEU A 12 -51.47 20.99 -8.78
CA LEU A 12 -52.11 20.65 -10.04
C LEU A 12 -52.64 19.22 -9.96
N LEU A 13 -53.88 19.17 -9.50
CA LEU A 13 -54.80 18.07 -9.74
C LEU A 13 -56.09 18.72 -10.21
N LYS A 14 -56.42 18.49 -11.50
CA LYS A 14 -57.81 18.34 -12.02
C LYS A 14 -57.81 18.72 -13.51
N ALA A 15 -57.97 17.72 -14.34
CA ALA A 15 -58.78 17.80 -15.55
C ALA A 15 -59.18 16.37 -15.93
N THR A 16 -60.42 16.12 -15.77
CA THR A 16 -61.23 14.99 -16.16
C THR A 16 -61.50 15.03 -17.68
N GLY A 17 -61.56 13.85 -18.29
CA GLY A 17 -62.54 13.70 -19.37
C GLY A 17 -62.00 13.13 -20.69
N SER A 18 -62.41 11.96 -20.97
CA SER A 18 -62.94 11.36 -22.17
C SER A 18 -62.28 10.06 -22.59
N VAL A 19 -63.05 9.00 -22.39
CA VAL A 19 -62.83 7.65 -22.88
C VAL A 19 -63.07 7.63 -24.37
N ALA A 20 -62.05 7.29 -25.15
CA ALA A 20 -62.21 6.84 -26.56
C ALA A 20 -61.71 5.40 -26.64
N LEU A 21 -62.59 4.47 -26.82
CA LEU A 21 -62.34 3.09 -27.20
C LEU A 21 -61.77 3.06 -28.62
N LEU A 22 -60.51 2.68 -28.79
CA LEU A 22 -59.93 2.28 -30.05
C LEU A 22 -59.63 0.78 -30.05
N PRO A 23 -59.81 0.09 -31.18
CA PRO A 23 -59.80 -1.37 -31.26
C PRO A 23 -58.37 -1.91 -31.07
N LEU A 24 -58.30 -3.02 -30.33
CA LEU A 24 -57.11 -3.86 -30.14
C LEU A 24 -56.58 -4.35 -31.51
N LEU A 25 -55.61 -3.62 -32.06
CA LEU A 25 -54.71 -4.19 -33.02
C LEU A 25 -53.72 -5.08 -32.25
N HIS A 26 -53.77 -6.38 -32.51
CA HIS A 26 -52.80 -7.34 -32.05
C HIS A 26 -51.45 -6.98 -32.64
N SER A 27 -50.65 -6.15 -31.95
CA SER A 27 -49.22 -6.07 -32.16
C SER A 27 -48.60 -7.38 -31.69
N PRO A 28 -47.78 -8.07 -32.51
CA PRO A 28 -46.98 -9.16 -31.97
C PRO A 28 -46.09 -8.54 -30.90
N VAL A 29 -46.35 -8.92 -29.65
CA VAL A 29 -45.45 -8.62 -28.52
C VAL A 29 -44.12 -9.21 -28.95
N ALA A 30 -43.23 -8.34 -29.39
CA ALA A 30 -41.81 -8.68 -29.45
C ALA A 30 -41.44 -9.08 -28.03
N ARG A 31 -41.40 -10.38 -27.76
CA ARG A 31 -40.72 -10.90 -26.57
C ARG A 31 -39.33 -10.30 -26.63
N ALA A 32 -39.07 -9.29 -25.85
CA ALA A 32 -37.72 -8.94 -25.49
C ALA A 32 -37.12 -10.26 -25.02
N LEU A 33 -36.22 -10.81 -25.79
CA LEU A 33 -35.41 -11.95 -25.38
C LEU A 33 -34.70 -11.46 -24.13
N GLU A 34 -35.23 -11.83 -22.96
CA GLU A 34 -34.55 -11.58 -21.68
C GLU A 34 -33.19 -12.23 -21.82
N ASN A 35 -32.15 -11.42 -21.89
CA ASN A 35 -30.78 -11.95 -21.86
C ASN A 35 -30.67 -12.84 -20.65
N PRO A 36 -30.24 -14.10 -20.79
CA PRO A 36 -30.14 -15.02 -19.68
C PRO A 36 -29.27 -14.42 -18.60
N ALA A 37 -29.65 -14.61 -17.33
CA ALA A 37 -28.93 -14.06 -16.19
C ALA A 37 -27.46 -14.55 -16.15
N ALA A 38 -27.23 -15.79 -16.57
CA ALA A 38 -25.89 -16.40 -16.65
C ALA A 38 -25.79 -17.38 -17.84
N VAL A 39 -24.58 -17.47 -18.42
CA VAL A 39 -24.25 -18.42 -19.50
C VAL A 39 -22.89 -19.07 -19.27
N ASN A 40 -22.77 -20.30 -19.72
CA ASN A 40 -21.48 -20.99 -19.77
C ASN A 40 -20.70 -20.54 -21.03
N VAL A 41 -19.45 -20.08 -20.84
CA VAL A 41 -18.58 -19.61 -21.91
C VAL A 41 -18.28 -20.69 -22.95
N GLU A 42 -18.24 -21.97 -22.53
CA GLU A 42 -17.98 -23.11 -23.42
C GLU A 42 -19.00 -23.22 -24.56
N HIS A 43 -20.26 -22.87 -24.33
CA HIS A 43 -21.30 -22.86 -25.36
C HIS A 43 -21.06 -21.85 -26.49
N TYR A 44 -20.17 -20.91 -26.26
CA TYR A 44 -19.80 -19.86 -27.24
C TYR A 44 -18.46 -20.14 -27.92
N PHE A 45 -17.74 -21.20 -27.52
CA PHE A 45 -16.46 -21.56 -28.11
C PHE A 45 -16.66 -22.03 -29.57
N ARG A 46 -15.91 -21.41 -30.48
CA ARG A 46 -15.87 -21.84 -31.91
C ARG A 46 -14.43 -22.08 -32.35
N THR A 47 -13.58 -21.06 -32.26
CA THR A 47 -12.20 -21.09 -32.75
C THR A 47 -11.21 -20.71 -31.65
N ASP A 48 -11.56 -19.71 -30.85
CA ASP A 48 -10.70 -19.24 -29.74
C ASP A 48 -11.54 -18.77 -28.55
N TRP A 49 -10.93 -18.80 -27.36
CA TRP A 49 -11.56 -18.43 -26.11
C TRP A 49 -11.80 -16.92 -25.97
N PRO A 50 -10.89 -16.03 -26.40
CA PRO A 50 -11.17 -14.58 -26.37
C PRO A 50 -12.46 -14.21 -27.12
N ASP A 51 -12.74 -14.84 -28.25
CA ASP A 51 -13.96 -14.63 -28.98
C ASP A 51 -15.19 -15.26 -28.30
N ALA A 52 -15.02 -16.44 -27.69
CA ALA A 52 -16.06 -17.07 -26.88
C ALA A 52 -16.49 -16.16 -25.71
N PHE A 53 -15.55 -15.58 -24.97
CA PHE A 53 -15.83 -14.63 -23.90
C PHE A 53 -16.56 -13.39 -24.40
N ARG A 54 -16.14 -12.79 -25.53
CA ARG A 54 -16.80 -11.61 -26.10
C ARG A 54 -18.27 -11.90 -26.40
N ARG A 55 -18.56 -12.99 -27.11
CA ARG A 55 -19.93 -13.41 -27.43
C ARG A 55 -20.76 -13.74 -26.17
N ALA A 56 -20.17 -14.42 -25.21
CA ALA A 56 -20.85 -14.73 -23.97
C ALA A 56 -21.21 -13.46 -23.19
N PHE A 57 -20.33 -12.45 -23.14
CA PHE A 57 -20.63 -11.16 -22.52
C PHE A 57 -21.66 -10.34 -23.30
N GLU A 58 -21.77 -10.50 -24.61
CA GLU A 58 -22.86 -9.90 -25.36
C GLU A 58 -24.22 -10.53 -25.00
N ALA A 59 -24.24 -11.85 -24.78
CA ALA A 59 -25.44 -12.63 -24.57
C ALA A 59 -26.00 -12.59 -23.13
N ALA A 60 -25.16 -12.35 -22.10
CA ALA A 60 -25.58 -12.50 -20.70
C ALA A 60 -24.97 -11.47 -19.75
N GLN A 61 -25.58 -11.35 -18.57
CA GLN A 61 -25.07 -10.52 -17.47
C GLN A 61 -23.87 -11.18 -16.77
N THR A 62 -23.92 -12.50 -16.62
CA THR A 62 -22.85 -13.30 -16.01
C THR A 62 -22.30 -14.33 -16.99
N VAL A 63 -21.00 -14.43 -17.08
CA VAL A 63 -20.29 -15.46 -17.87
C VAL A 63 -19.59 -16.41 -16.92
N ASP A 64 -19.94 -17.67 -16.99
CA ASP A 64 -19.40 -18.76 -16.18
C ASP A 64 -18.30 -19.50 -16.92
N VAL A 65 -17.17 -19.73 -16.25
CA VAL A 65 -16.18 -20.76 -16.61
C VAL A 65 -16.41 -21.95 -15.69
N PRO A 66 -16.99 -23.05 -16.18
CA PRO A 66 -17.28 -24.22 -15.36
C PRO A 66 -16.04 -24.88 -14.78
N GLU A 67 -16.18 -25.65 -13.68
CA GLU A 67 -15.08 -26.25 -12.94
C GLU A 67 -14.20 -27.21 -13.78
N ASN A 68 -14.79 -27.92 -14.71
CA ASN A 68 -14.10 -28.87 -15.60
C ASN A 68 -13.57 -28.23 -16.90
N VAL A 69 -13.74 -26.90 -17.07
CA VAL A 69 -13.33 -26.20 -18.28
C VAL A 69 -11.97 -25.53 -18.07
N VAL A 70 -11.09 -25.71 -19.07
CA VAL A 70 -9.83 -24.99 -19.19
C VAL A 70 -9.87 -24.14 -20.44
N CYS A 71 -9.94 -22.81 -20.25
CA CYS A 71 -9.91 -21.85 -21.36
C CYS A 71 -8.45 -21.53 -21.73
N ASN A 72 -7.88 -22.31 -22.63
CA ASN A 72 -6.48 -22.19 -23.06
C ASN A 72 -6.27 -21.00 -24.02
N ASN A 73 -5.03 -20.50 -24.11
CA ASN A 73 -4.63 -19.50 -25.11
C ASN A 73 -5.46 -18.21 -25.07
N VAL A 74 -5.86 -17.76 -23.89
CA VAL A 74 -6.44 -16.42 -23.73
C VAL A 74 -5.31 -15.39 -23.87
N ASN A 75 -4.91 -15.11 -25.11
CA ASN A 75 -3.70 -14.34 -25.45
C ASN A 75 -3.99 -12.93 -25.97
N SER A 76 -5.25 -12.53 -26.03
CA SER A 76 -5.68 -11.20 -26.47
C SER A 76 -6.59 -10.53 -25.42
N ALA A 77 -6.93 -9.25 -25.66
CA ALA A 77 -7.80 -8.52 -24.77
C ALA A 77 -9.28 -8.93 -24.93
N VAL A 78 -9.92 -9.18 -23.79
CA VAL A 78 -11.37 -9.37 -23.66
C VAL A 78 -11.91 -8.22 -22.81
N PHE A 79 -12.83 -7.44 -23.36
CA PHE A 79 -13.51 -6.39 -22.62
C PHE A 79 -14.69 -6.97 -21.85
N ILE A 80 -14.74 -6.73 -20.55
CA ILE A 80 -15.91 -6.99 -19.72
C ILE A 80 -16.72 -5.69 -19.66
N PRO A 81 -17.90 -5.64 -20.32
CA PRO A 81 -18.72 -4.44 -20.33
C PRO A 81 -19.21 -4.05 -18.93
N ALA A 82 -19.57 -2.78 -18.75
CA ALA A 82 -20.00 -2.26 -17.48
C ALA A 82 -21.14 -3.07 -16.84
N GLY A 83 -20.99 -3.36 -15.55
CA GLY A 83 -21.97 -4.12 -14.76
C GLY A 83 -21.93 -5.64 -14.95
N LYS A 84 -21.12 -6.18 -15.86
CA LYS A 84 -21.04 -7.63 -16.11
C LYS A 84 -20.16 -8.36 -15.09
N THR A 85 -20.41 -9.66 -14.97
CA THR A 85 -19.69 -10.57 -14.05
C THR A 85 -18.99 -11.69 -14.81
N LEU A 86 -17.72 -11.92 -14.50
CA LEU A 86 -16.99 -13.14 -14.84
C LEU A 86 -16.91 -14.02 -13.60
N ARG A 87 -17.53 -15.20 -13.63
CA ARG A 87 -17.46 -16.18 -12.57
C ARG A 87 -16.61 -17.37 -12.99
N VAL A 88 -15.48 -17.55 -12.32
CA VAL A 88 -14.50 -18.59 -12.65
C VAL A 88 -14.64 -19.71 -11.63
N LYS A 89 -14.91 -20.92 -12.08
CA LYS A 89 -14.85 -22.16 -11.29
C LYS A 89 -13.75 -23.09 -11.79
N GLY A 90 -13.47 -23.02 -13.09
CA GLY A 90 -12.41 -23.75 -13.77
C GLY A 90 -11.13 -22.94 -13.89
N ARG A 91 -10.43 -23.12 -15.01
CA ARG A 91 -9.13 -22.51 -15.25
C ARG A 91 -9.10 -21.66 -16.53
N ILE A 92 -8.44 -20.50 -16.45
CA ILE A 92 -8.16 -19.64 -17.58
C ILE A 92 -6.65 -19.53 -17.75
N GLU A 93 -6.13 -19.82 -18.93
CA GLU A 93 -4.70 -19.83 -19.23
C GLU A 93 -4.35 -18.94 -20.42
N GLY A 94 -3.24 -18.21 -20.31
CA GLY A 94 -2.68 -17.40 -21.36
C GLY A 94 -1.15 -17.47 -21.41
N ASN A 95 -0.55 -16.63 -22.24
CA ASN A 95 0.90 -16.50 -22.43
C ASN A 95 1.50 -15.22 -21.81
N GLY A 96 0.71 -14.47 -21.05
CA GLY A 96 1.12 -13.18 -20.47
C GLY A 96 0.68 -11.94 -21.26
N ASN A 97 0.15 -12.09 -22.47
CA ASN A 97 -0.40 -10.99 -23.28
C ASN A 97 -1.91 -10.84 -23.12
N GLY A 98 -2.60 -11.92 -22.77
CA GLY A 98 -4.04 -11.96 -22.54
C GLY A 98 -4.46 -11.10 -21.34
N ARG A 99 -5.63 -10.48 -21.45
CA ARG A 99 -6.19 -9.67 -20.38
C ARG A 99 -7.69 -9.57 -20.41
N PHE A 100 -8.29 -9.52 -19.25
CA PHE A 100 -9.67 -9.06 -19.09
C PHE A 100 -9.65 -7.59 -18.67
N VAL A 101 -10.26 -6.73 -19.49
CA VAL A 101 -10.35 -5.29 -19.24
C VAL A 101 -11.70 -4.99 -18.60
N LEU A 102 -11.69 -4.55 -17.34
CA LEU A 102 -12.89 -4.32 -16.55
C LEU A 102 -13.35 -2.87 -16.67
N ALA A 103 -14.54 -2.66 -17.21
CA ALA A 103 -15.25 -1.38 -17.17
C ALA A 103 -15.93 -1.15 -15.80
N ASP A 104 -16.75 -0.10 -15.66
CA ASP A 104 -17.44 0.20 -14.41
C ASP A 104 -18.34 -0.93 -13.90
N ARG A 105 -18.41 -1.12 -12.60
CA ARG A 105 -19.27 -2.09 -11.90
C ARG A 105 -19.08 -3.54 -12.33
N CYS A 106 -17.90 -3.87 -12.87
CA CYS A 106 -17.57 -5.25 -13.22
C CYS A 106 -17.20 -6.07 -11.99
N GLN A 107 -17.52 -7.36 -12.04
CA GLN A 107 -17.13 -8.31 -11.02
C GLN A 107 -16.35 -9.47 -11.63
N VAL A 108 -15.30 -9.92 -10.93
CA VAL A 108 -14.61 -11.18 -11.20
C VAL A 108 -14.60 -11.97 -9.91
N THR A 109 -15.21 -13.13 -9.91
CA THR A 109 -15.29 -13.98 -8.72
C THR A 109 -14.81 -15.39 -9.02
N GLY A 110 -14.02 -15.94 -8.10
CA GLY A 110 -13.61 -17.35 -8.13
C GLY A 110 -14.48 -18.19 -7.22
N GLU A 111 -14.68 -19.43 -7.57
CA GLU A 111 -15.35 -20.46 -6.77
C GLU A 111 -14.56 -21.78 -6.89
N GLY A 112 -14.45 -22.53 -5.80
CA GLY A 112 -13.83 -23.86 -5.82
C GLY A 112 -12.36 -23.84 -6.24
N ARG A 113 -12.04 -24.38 -7.42
CA ARG A 113 -10.67 -24.49 -7.96
C ARG A 113 -10.28 -23.35 -8.91
N ALA A 114 -11.01 -22.24 -8.88
CA ALA A 114 -10.79 -21.10 -9.76
C ALA A 114 -9.32 -20.69 -9.84
N GLU A 115 -8.77 -20.67 -11.05
CA GLU A 115 -7.40 -20.20 -11.31
C GLU A 115 -7.32 -19.42 -12.61
N ILE A 116 -6.60 -18.29 -12.58
CA ILE A 116 -6.20 -17.55 -13.77
C ILE A 116 -4.68 -17.58 -13.86
N HIS A 117 -4.15 -18.18 -14.93
CA HIS A 117 -2.72 -18.36 -15.16
C HIS A 117 -2.22 -17.54 -16.36
N ASN A 118 -1.20 -16.70 -16.16
CA ASN A 118 -0.60 -15.86 -17.19
C ASN A 118 -1.60 -14.95 -17.96
N VAL A 119 -2.68 -14.55 -17.30
CA VAL A 119 -3.66 -13.59 -17.85
C VAL A 119 -3.86 -12.45 -16.87
N ILE A 120 -3.98 -11.26 -17.37
CA ILE A 120 -4.05 -10.01 -16.61
C ILE A 120 -5.51 -9.64 -16.32
N LEU A 121 -5.81 -9.20 -15.11
CA LEU A 121 -7.00 -8.40 -14.81
C LEU A 121 -6.63 -6.92 -14.86
N ASP A 122 -7.17 -6.18 -15.83
CA ASP A 122 -6.88 -4.76 -16.08
C ASP A 122 -8.09 -3.91 -15.68
N ILE A 123 -8.09 -3.40 -14.45
CA ILE A 123 -9.21 -2.63 -13.89
C ILE A 123 -9.11 -1.18 -14.37
N ARG A 124 -10.08 -0.75 -15.15
CA ARG A 124 -10.17 0.62 -15.69
C ARG A 124 -11.40 1.38 -15.27
N GLY A 125 -12.39 0.70 -14.70
CA GLY A 125 -13.64 1.27 -14.25
C GLY A 125 -13.73 1.40 -12.73
N SER A 126 -14.72 2.16 -12.28
CA SER A 126 -15.13 2.31 -10.89
C SER A 126 -16.04 1.18 -10.43
N ASP A 127 -16.22 1.04 -9.10
CA ASP A 127 -17.14 0.09 -8.48
C ASP A 127 -16.86 -1.38 -8.86
N CYS A 128 -15.60 -1.69 -9.20
CA CYS A 128 -15.17 -3.03 -9.59
C CYS A 128 -14.85 -3.89 -8.38
N ARG A 129 -15.13 -5.19 -8.50
CA ARG A 129 -14.88 -6.17 -7.45
C ARG A 129 -14.19 -7.41 -7.98
N ILE A 130 -13.10 -7.83 -7.32
CA ILE A 130 -12.42 -9.11 -7.53
C ILE A 130 -12.46 -9.87 -6.22
N THR A 131 -12.93 -11.12 -6.24
CA THR A 131 -13.05 -11.91 -5.01
C THR A 131 -12.71 -13.38 -5.20
N GLN A 132 -12.11 -13.99 -4.15
CA GLN A 132 -11.92 -15.45 -4.02
C GLN A 132 -11.19 -16.08 -5.23
N LEU A 133 -10.16 -15.42 -5.72
CA LEU A 133 -9.49 -15.83 -6.95
C LEU A 133 -8.04 -16.23 -6.68
N LYS A 134 -7.56 -17.27 -7.35
CA LYS A 134 -6.15 -17.61 -7.44
C LYS A 134 -5.58 -17.15 -8.77
N MET A 135 -4.44 -16.47 -8.74
CA MET A 135 -3.72 -16.01 -9.92
C MET A 135 -2.25 -16.41 -9.87
N SER A 136 -1.67 -16.76 -11.02
CA SER A 136 -0.27 -17.17 -11.12
C SER A 136 0.33 -16.87 -12.49
N GLY A 137 1.66 -16.94 -12.59
CA GLY A 137 2.40 -16.89 -13.85
C GLY A 137 3.32 -15.70 -14.01
N PHE A 138 4.53 -15.96 -14.55
CA PHE A 138 5.57 -14.97 -14.77
C PHE A 138 5.51 -14.27 -16.15
N GLY A 139 4.54 -14.63 -17.00
CA GLY A 139 4.39 -14.03 -18.32
C GLY A 139 4.08 -12.53 -18.26
N PRO A 140 3.07 -12.09 -17.50
CA PRO A 140 2.75 -10.67 -17.34
C PRO A 140 3.74 -9.95 -16.42
N VAL A 141 3.85 -8.60 -16.59
CA VAL A 141 4.55 -7.75 -15.62
C VAL A 141 3.82 -7.76 -14.28
N ALA A 142 2.50 -7.66 -14.29
CA ALA A 142 1.65 -7.80 -13.10
C ALA A 142 0.39 -8.58 -13.44
N LEU A 143 -0.14 -9.34 -12.48
CA LEU A 143 -1.38 -10.09 -12.69
C LEU A 143 -2.62 -9.22 -12.57
N VAL A 144 -2.60 -8.22 -11.68
CA VAL A 144 -3.68 -7.23 -11.57
C VAL A 144 -3.13 -5.83 -11.81
N PHE A 145 -3.65 -5.14 -12.83
CA PHE A 145 -3.40 -3.72 -13.04
C PHE A 145 -4.59 -2.89 -12.57
N ILE A 146 -4.31 -1.75 -11.93
CA ILE A 146 -5.31 -0.78 -11.51
C ILE A 146 -4.98 0.59 -12.10
N GLY A 147 -5.96 1.17 -12.80
CA GLY A 147 -5.88 2.53 -13.33
C GLY A 147 -5.00 2.71 -14.56
N ARG A 148 -4.36 1.68 -15.07
CA ARG A 148 -3.56 1.76 -16.29
C ARG A 148 -4.46 2.11 -17.47
N ARG A 149 -4.30 3.30 -18.06
CA ARG A 149 -5.14 3.83 -19.15
C ARG A 149 -6.60 4.12 -18.77
N ALA A 150 -6.92 4.25 -17.50
CA ALA A 150 -8.22 4.75 -17.09
C ALA A 150 -8.28 6.27 -17.36
N PRO A 151 -9.35 6.78 -18.00
CA PRO A 151 -9.41 8.18 -18.42
C PRO A 151 -9.79 9.15 -17.31
N GLN A 152 -10.27 8.67 -16.17
CA GLN A 152 -10.90 9.49 -15.13
C GLN A 152 -10.53 9.03 -13.73
N THR A 153 -11.06 9.74 -12.72
CA THR A 153 -11.05 9.30 -11.34
C THR A 153 -11.80 7.99 -11.19
N MET A 154 -11.14 6.98 -10.63
CA MET A 154 -11.73 5.69 -10.30
C MET A 154 -12.15 5.67 -8.84
N ARG A 155 -13.24 4.95 -8.52
CA ARG A 155 -13.77 4.87 -7.15
C ARG A 155 -14.19 3.45 -6.78
N ASN A 156 -14.19 3.19 -5.46
CA ASN A 156 -14.83 2.02 -4.85
C ASN A 156 -14.33 0.68 -5.42
N LEU A 157 -13.03 0.46 -5.38
CA LEU A 157 -12.44 -0.80 -5.80
C LEU A 157 -12.36 -1.77 -4.62
N THR A 158 -12.77 -3.01 -4.83
CA THR A 158 -12.64 -4.09 -3.85
C THR A 158 -11.89 -5.27 -4.45
N ILE A 159 -10.80 -5.67 -3.79
CA ILE A 159 -10.07 -6.90 -4.07
C ILE A 159 -10.01 -7.68 -2.77
N ASP A 160 -10.66 -8.83 -2.70
CA ASP A 160 -10.82 -9.57 -1.48
C ASP A 160 -10.57 -11.06 -1.68
N HIS A 161 -9.84 -11.71 -0.75
CA HIS A 161 -9.44 -13.12 -0.85
C HIS A 161 -8.72 -13.45 -2.18
N LEU A 162 -7.76 -12.61 -2.57
CA LEU A 162 -6.91 -12.85 -3.74
C LEU A 162 -5.65 -13.62 -3.31
N THR A 163 -5.41 -14.78 -3.92
CA THR A 163 -4.14 -15.49 -3.82
C THR A 163 -3.31 -15.24 -5.08
N VAL A 164 -2.09 -14.74 -4.92
CA VAL A 164 -1.13 -14.56 -6.01
C VAL A 164 0.14 -15.33 -5.69
N GLN A 165 0.56 -16.18 -6.62
CA GLN A 165 1.79 -16.94 -6.46
C GLN A 165 2.55 -17.09 -7.79
N ASP A 166 3.87 -17.29 -7.71
CA ASP A 166 4.72 -17.57 -8.87
C ASP A 166 4.52 -16.52 -9.98
N ALA A 167 4.72 -15.25 -9.64
CA ALA A 167 4.48 -14.12 -10.54
C ALA A 167 5.58 -13.04 -10.45
N ASN A 168 5.54 -12.05 -11.35
CA ASN A 168 6.33 -10.84 -11.17
C ASN A 168 5.65 -9.97 -10.11
N TYR A 169 4.83 -8.97 -10.47
CA TYR A 169 4.02 -8.24 -9.51
C TYR A 169 2.68 -8.91 -9.28
N GLY A 170 2.18 -8.83 -8.04
CA GLY A 170 0.81 -9.24 -7.75
C GLY A 170 -0.19 -8.20 -8.23
N ILE A 171 -0.30 -7.09 -7.51
CA ILE A 171 -1.17 -5.96 -7.82
C ILE A 171 -0.29 -4.74 -8.12
N LEU A 172 -0.51 -4.08 -9.25
CA LEU A 172 0.20 -2.89 -9.66
C LEU A 172 -0.78 -1.78 -10.04
N ARG A 173 -0.83 -0.73 -9.22
CA ARG A 173 -1.45 0.53 -9.60
C ARG A 173 -0.45 1.33 -10.42
N GLN A 174 -0.81 1.63 -11.66
CA GLN A 174 0.04 2.40 -12.56
C GLN A 174 -0.81 3.21 -13.54
N GLY A 175 -0.96 4.49 -13.26
CA GLY A 175 -1.66 5.43 -14.14
C GLY A 175 -1.19 6.84 -13.86
N PHE A 176 -0.82 7.59 -14.89
CA PHE A 176 -0.12 8.87 -14.75
C PHE A 176 -1.03 10.09 -14.65
N HIS A 177 -2.34 9.94 -14.87
CA HIS A 177 -3.25 11.09 -14.96
C HIS A 177 -4.61 10.84 -14.30
N ASN A 178 -4.76 9.74 -13.57
CA ASN A 178 -5.99 9.42 -12.88
C ASN A 178 -5.79 9.35 -11.37
N LYS A 179 -6.83 9.71 -10.65
CA LYS A 179 -6.95 9.61 -9.21
C LYS A 179 -7.77 8.38 -8.85
N ILE A 180 -7.44 7.73 -7.73
CA ILE A 180 -8.17 6.57 -7.23
C ILE A 180 -8.63 6.84 -5.79
N GLU A 181 -9.92 6.61 -5.51
CA GLU A 181 -10.55 6.87 -4.22
C GLU A 181 -11.33 5.64 -3.74
N GLY A 182 -11.27 5.35 -2.44
CA GLY A 182 -12.08 4.28 -1.84
C GLY A 182 -11.66 2.89 -2.29
N VAL A 183 -10.47 2.43 -1.90
CA VAL A 183 -9.93 1.11 -2.27
C VAL A 183 -9.89 0.21 -1.05
N ARG A 184 -10.31 -1.04 -1.23
CA ARG A 184 -10.16 -2.11 -0.25
C ARG A 184 -9.44 -3.29 -0.89
N ILE A 185 -8.27 -3.63 -0.38
CA ILE A 185 -7.52 -4.83 -0.72
C ILE A 185 -7.38 -5.61 0.58
N THR A 186 -8.08 -6.74 0.69
CA THR A 186 -8.21 -7.46 1.96
C THR A 186 -8.04 -8.97 1.79
N ASN A 187 -7.63 -9.65 2.87
CA ASN A 187 -7.59 -11.11 2.96
C ASN A 187 -6.77 -11.79 1.84
N GLY A 188 -5.64 -11.19 1.46
CA GLY A 188 -4.83 -11.70 0.36
C GLY A 188 -3.64 -12.55 0.82
N HIS A 189 -3.21 -13.47 -0.04
CA HIS A 189 -1.97 -14.22 0.13
C HIS A 189 -1.08 -14.04 -1.11
N PHE A 190 0.11 -13.50 -0.91
CA PHE A 190 1.09 -13.20 -1.95
C PHE A 190 2.38 -13.98 -1.67
N SER A 191 2.80 -14.84 -2.59
CA SER A 191 3.98 -15.69 -2.36
C SER A 191 4.79 -15.98 -3.60
N ARG A 192 6.12 -16.15 -3.44
CA ARG A 192 7.07 -16.50 -4.50
C ARG A 192 7.03 -15.53 -5.68
N LEU A 193 7.09 -14.23 -5.37
CA LEU A 193 7.09 -13.18 -6.38
C LEU A 193 8.52 -12.69 -6.69
N GLN A 194 8.73 -12.25 -7.92
CA GLN A 194 9.99 -11.66 -8.39
C GLN A 194 9.94 -10.12 -8.48
N GLY A 195 8.80 -9.52 -8.20
CA GLY A 195 8.52 -8.11 -8.03
C GLY A 195 7.80 -7.89 -6.70
N ASP A 196 7.06 -6.81 -6.57
CA ASP A 196 6.37 -6.48 -5.34
C ASP A 196 4.98 -7.16 -5.27
N ALA A 197 4.51 -7.45 -4.06
CA ALA A 197 3.21 -8.09 -3.89
C ALA A 197 2.06 -7.12 -4.20
N ILE A 198 2.09 -5.93 -3.60
CA ILE A 198 1.16 -4.83 -3.88
C ILE A 198 2.00 -3.58 -4.07
N GLU A 199 1.99 -3.02 -5.28
CA GLU A 199 2.65 -1.76 -5.56
C GLU A 199 1.62 -0.71 -6.00
N TRP A 200 1.41 0.27 -5.14
CA TRP A 200 0.59 1.45 -5.40
C TRP A 200 1.50 2.58 -5.85
N ASN A 201 1.89 2.54 -7.11
CA ASN A 201 2.90 3.44 -7.67
C ASN A 201 2.26 4.65 -8.36
N VAL A 202 2.98 5.77 -8.35
CA VAL A 202 2.58 7.04 -8.97
C VAL A 202 1.18 7.54 -8.58
N ALA A 203 0.82 7.43 -7.31
CA ALA A 203 -0.43 7.97 -6.81
C ALA A 203 -0.54 9.48 -7.06
N ILE A 204 -1.71 9.93 -7.54
CA ILE A 204 -2.00 11.33 -7.79
C ILE A 204 -3.17 11.74 -6.93
N ASN A 205 -2.89 12.09 -5.66
CA ASN A 205 -3.92 12.39 -4.68
C ASN A 205 -4.90 11.21 -4.45
N ASP A 206 -4.38 9.97 -4.59
CA ASP A 206 -5.15 8.78 -4.28
C ASP A 206 -5.42 8.74 -2.78
N ARG A 207 -6.62 8.32 -2.39
CA ARG A 207 -7.03 8.37 -0.99
C ARG A 207 -8.06 7.33 -0.60
N ASP A 208 -8.24 7.21 0.72
CA ASP A 208 -9.22 6.32 1.35
C ASP A 208 -8.94 4.86 0.99
N LEU A 209 -7.67 4.43 1.23
CA LEU A 209 -7.23 3.07 0.95
C LEU A 209 -7.18 2.23 2.23
N LEU A 210 -7.70 1.02 2.18
CA LEU A 210 -7.52 -0.02 3.17
C LEU A 210 -6.80 -1.20 2.55
N ILE A 211 -5.60 -1.52 3.06
CA ILE A 211 -4.82 -2.70 2.70
C ILE A 211 -4.63 -3.49 3.99
N SER A 212 -5.34 -4.63 4.12
CA SER A 212 -5.32 -5.35 5.39
C SER A 212 -5.49 -6.85 5.27
N ASP A 213 -5.06 -7.54 6.33
CA ASP A 213 -5.27 -8.97 6.50
C ASP A 213 -4.55 -9.79 5.41
N HIS A 214 -3.24 -9.50 5.21
CA HIS A 214 -2.42 -10.16 4.20
C HIS A 214 -1.34 -11.04 4.79
N ILE A 215 -1.07 -12.14 4.07
CA ILE A 215 0.15 -12.92 4.18
C ILE A 215 1.01 -12.58 2.96
N VAL A 216 2.26 -12.14 3.20
CA VAL A 216 3.22 -11.76 2.17
C VAL A 216 4.53 -12.50 2.43
N GLU A 217 4.91 -13.41 1.55
CA GLU A 217 6.10 -14.22 1.78
C GLU A 217 6.88 -14.55 0.51
N ASP A 218 8.19 -14.73 0.68
CA ASP A 218 9.10 -15.14 -0.39
C ASP A 218 9.08 -14.16 -1.59
N ILE A 219 9.17 -12.87 -1.30
CA ILE A 219 9.29 -11.83 -2.32
C ILE A 219 10.78 -11.70 -2.69
N ASN A 220 11.21 -12.44 -3.71
CA ASN A 220 12.60 -12.56 -4.10
C ASN A 220 12.89 -11.93 -5.46
N CYS A 221 13.43 -10.73 -5.43
CA CYS A 221 13.78 -9.95 -6.61
C CYS A 221 15.25 -10.09 -7.06
N THR A 222 15.98 -11.10 -6.58
CA THR A 222 17.38 -11.29 -6.94
C THR A 222 17.60 -11.69 -8.40
N ASN A 223 16.63 -12.35 -9.01
CA ASN A 223 16.63 -12.80 -10.40
C ASN A 223 15.54 -12.12 -11.25
N GLY A 224 14.70 -11.27 -10.66
CA GLY A 224 13.61 -10.59 -11.34
C GLY A 224 14.06 -9.42 -12.20
N LYS A 225 13.23 -9.02 -13.15
CA LYS A 225 13.43 -7.82 -13.97
C LYS A 225 13.24 -6.53 -13.15
N THR A 226 12.44 -6.61 -12.11
CA THR A 226 12.18 -5.56 -11.13
C THR A 226 12.97 -5.91 -9.87
N ASN A 227 13.50 -4.97 -9.18
CA ASN A 227 14.51 -5.27 -8.18
C ASN A 227 14.16 -4.74 -6.78
N TRP A 228 12.88 -4.38 -6.54
CA TRP A 228 12.51 -3.71 -5.30
C TRP A 228 12.40 -4.68 -4.12
N GLY A 229 11.65 -5.77 -4.23
CA GLY A 229 11.48 -6.78 -3.18
C GLY A 229 10.61 -6.27 -2.03
N ILE A 230 9.54 -5.55 -2.36
CA ILE A 230 8.63 -4.92 -1.43
C ILE A 230 7.36 -5.76 -1.27
N GLY A 231 6.91 -5.96 -0.04
CA GLY A 231 5.60 -6.56 0.21
C GLY A 231 4.47 -5.61 -0.20
N ILE A 232 4.37 -4.47 0.47
CA ILE A 232 3.34 -3.47 0.21
C ILE A 232 4.00 -2.11 0.04
N GLY A 233 3.96 -1.59 -1.18
CA GLY A 233 4.49 -0.28 -1.54
C GLY A 233 3.36 0.72 -1.82
N LEU A 234 3.46 1.93 -1.24
CA LEU A 234 2.56 3.05 -1.52
C LEU A 234 3.40 4.29 -1.82
N ALA A 235 3.45 4.68 -3.09
CA ALA A 235 4.25 5.83 -3.52
C ALA A 235 3.37 6.91 -4.16
N GLY A 236 3.46 8.13 -3.65
CA GLY A 236 2.94 9.32 -4.30
C GLY A 236 3.70 9.61 -5.59
N SER A 237 3.09 10.36 -6.50
CA SER A 237 3.75 10.75 -7.74
C SER A 237 4.93 11.70 -7.46
N THR A 238 6.02 11.49 -8.16
CA THR A 238 7.23 12.32 -8.08
C THR A 238 7.59 12.95 -9.42
N TYR A 239 6.68 12.93 -10.38
CA TYR A 239 6.96 13.35 -11.76
C TYR A 239 7.38 14.80 -11.89
N ASP A 240 6.78 15.68 -11.09
CA ASP A 240 7.04 17.12 -11.17
C ASP A 240 8.19 17.59 -10.27
N ASN A 241 8.96 16.67 -9.70
CA ASN A 241 10.13 16.92 -8.86
C ASN A 241 9.87 17.66 -7.53
N ASP A 242 8.62 17.81 -7.08
CA ASP A 242 8.27 18.62 -5.90
C ASP A 242 7.36 17.85 -5.00
N TYR A 243 7.33 16.76 -4.51
CA TYR A 243 6.39 16.13 -3.57
C TYR A 243 5.14 16.99 -3.22
N PRO A 244 4.43 17.54 -4.20
CA PRO A 244 3.30 18.40 -3.90
C PRO A 244 2.23 17.60 -3.18
N GLU A 245 1.46 18.28 -2.35
CA GLU A 245 0.36 17.63 -1.62
C GLU A 245 -0.67 16.99 -2.54
N SER A 246 -0.86 17.55 -3.73
CA SER A 246 -1.72 17.00 -4.78
C SER A 246 -1.27 15.67 -5.36
N GLN A 247 -0.02 15.27 -5.14
CA GLN A 247 0.54 14.01 -5.63
C GLN A 247 0.80 13.00 -4.52
N ALA A 248 0.38 13.26 -3.31
CA ALA A 248 0.51 12.34 -2.18
C ALA A 248 -0.53 11.20 -2.25
N VAL A 249 -0.19 10.07 -1.64
CA VAL A 249 -1.18 9.08 -1.22
C VAL A 249 -1.68 9.45 0.18
N LYS A 250 -3.01 9.48 0.39
CA LYS A 250 -3.60 10.05 1.60
C LYS A 250 -4.65 9.17 2.25
N HIS A 251 -4.85 9.38 3.56
CA HIS A 251 -5.94 8.77 4.33
C HIS A 251 -6.01 7.26 4.09
N PHE A 252 -4.93 6.56 4.41
CA PHE A 252 -4.90 5.12 4.22
C PHE A 252 -4.53 4.36 5.49
N VAL A 253 -4.88 3.09 5.50
CA VAL A 253 -4.53 2.15 6.55
C VAL A 253 -3.88 0.92 5.95
N VAL A 254 -2.70 0.54 6.47
CA VAL A 254 -2.08 -0.77 6.25
C VAL A 254 -2.12 -1.52 7.58
N ALA A 255 -2.82 -2.65 7.64
CA ALA A 255 -3.05 -3.32 8.91
C ALA A 255 -3.05 -4.85 8.81
N ASN A 256 -2.69 -5.52 9.92
CA ASN A 256 -2.78 -6.98 10.05
C ASN A 256 -1.98 -7.70 8.95
N ILE A 257 -0.71 -7.31 8.78
CA ILE A 257 0.17 -7.91 7.77
C ILE A 257 1.13 -8.89 8.45
N THR A 258 1.16 -10.10 7.96
CA THR A 258 2.20 -11.06 8.28
C THR A 258 3.15 -11.17 7.10
N GLY A 259 4.42 -10.82 7.29
CA GLY A 259 5.42 -10.78 6.23
C GLY A 259 6.66 -11.60 6.55
N LYS A 260 7.20 -12.27 5.52
CA LYS A 260 8.38 -13.10 5.66
C LYS A 260 9.19 -13.13 4.37
N ASN A 261 10.53 -13.13 4.51
CA ASN A 261 11.44 -13.30 3.39
C ASN A 261 11.23 -12.27 2.27
N CYS A 262 11.36 -11.00 2.61
CA CYS A 262 11.39 -9.89 1.64
C CYS A 262 12.41 -8.85 2.06
N ARG A 263 12.66 -7.87 1.22
CA ARG A 263 13.61 -6.79 1.52
C ARG A 263 12.97 -5.68 2.35
N GLN A 264 11.76 -5.28 1.98
CA GLN A 264 10.91 -4.36 2.75
C GLN A 264 9.50 -4.93 2.82
N LEU A 265 8.88 -4.88 4.00
CA LEU A 265 7.51 -5.39 4.10
C LEU A 265 6.47 -4.31 3.79
N VAL A 266 6.66 -3.11 4.35
CA VAL A 266 5.82 -1.95 4.04
C VAL A 266 6.72 -0.78 3.65
N HIS A 267 6.41 -0.15 2.54
CA HIS A 267 7.15 0.99 1.98
C HIS A 267 6.17 2.12 1.66
N VAL A 268 6.45 3.35 2.14
CA VAL A 268 5.61 4.52 1.85
C VAL A 268 6.49 5.70 1.44
N GLU A 269 6.17 6.28 0.29
CA GLU A 269 6.77 7.54 -0.16
C GLU A 269 5.68 8.60 -0.37
N ASN A 270 5.93 9.82 0.10
CA ASN A 270 5.00 10.94 -0.01
C ASN A 270 3.58 10.59 0.46
N GLY A 271 3.49 9.92 1.61
CA GLY A 271 2.23 9.56 2.25
C GLY A 271 1.79 10.61 3.28
N LYS A 272 0.48 10.83 3.41
CA LYS A 272 -0.09 11.75 4.40
C LYS A 272 -1.33 11.20 5.09
N HIS A 273 -1.45 11.45 6.41
CA HIS A 273 -2.60 11.06 7.22
C HIS A 273 -2.88 9.55 7.15
N PHE A 274 -1.95 8.73 7.62
CA PHE A 274 -2.09 7.29 7.54
C PHE A 274 -1.70 6.54 8.82
N VAL A 275 -2.11 5.29 8.87
CA VAL A 275 -1.80 4.36 9.96
C VAL A 275 -1.23 3.07 9.39
N ILE A 276 -0.12 2.61 9.97
CA ILE A 276 0.44 1.26 9.76
C ILE A 276 0.36 0.55 11.11
N ARG A 277 -0.33 -0.59 11.17
CA ARG A 277 -0.52 -1.28 12.46
C ARG A 277 -0.63 -2.80 12.36
N ASN A 278 -0.31 -3.47 13.48
CA ASN A 278 -0.43 -4.92 13.61
C ASN A 278 0.40 -5.65 12.55
N ILE A 279 1.69 -5.35 12.47
CA ILE A 279 2.62 -5.96 11.53
C ILE A 279 3.43 -7.03 12.26
N THR A 280 3.47 -8.23 11.71
CA THR A 280 4.38 -9.30 12.13
C THR A 280 5.35 -9.60 11.02
N ALA A 281 6.65 -9.47 11.28
CA ALA A 281 7.71 -9.60 10.28
C ALA A 281 8.78 -10.60 10.71
N GLN A 282 9.23 -11.41 9.75
CA GLN A 282 10.34 -12.35 9.93
C GLN A 282 11.25 -12.35 8.70
N ASN A 283 12.58 -12.35 8.92
CA ASN A 283 13.59 -12.40 7.85
C ASN A 283 13.43 -11.28 6.80
N ILE A 284 13.21 -10.06 7.26
CA ILE A 284 13.24 -8.89 6.38
C ILE A 284 14.68 -8.45 6.25
N THR A 285 15.34 -8.83 5.13
CA THR A 285 16.79 -8.70 4.96
C THR A 285 17.17 -8.19 3.56
N PRO A 286 18.41 -7.70 3.36
CA PRO A 286 18.86 -7.22 2.05
C PRO A 286 18.99 -8.34 1.00
N ASP A 287 18.95 -9.60 1.38
CA ASP A 287 19.20 -10.73 0.46
C ASP A 287 18.17 -10.88 -0.64
N TYR A 288 16.98 -10.38 -0.40
CA TYR A 288 15.84 -10.54 -1.31
C TYR A 288 15.80 -9.53 -2.45
N SER A 289 16.79 -8.66 -2.58
CA SER A 289 16.96 -7.80 -3.75
C SER A 289 18.42 -7.37 -3.90
N LYS A 290 18.93 -7.36 -5.13
CA LYS A 290 20.29 -6.89 -5.45
C LYS A 290 20.37 -5.41 -5.82
N LYS A 291 19.24 -4.68 -5.81
CA LYS A 291 19.24 -3.28 -6.21
C LYS A 291 20.03 -2.43 -5.21
N ALA A 292 21.07 -1.77 -5.72
CA ALA A 292 21.86 -0.84 -4.93
C ALA A 292 21.04 0.40 -4.55
N GLY A 293 21.36 1.01 -3.40
CA GLY A 293 20.77 2.26 -2.96
C GLY A 293 19.37 2.15 -2.34
N ILE A 294 18.82 0.94 -2.19
CA ILE A 294 17.60 0.71 -1.44
C ILE A 294 17.91 0.08 -0.09
N ASP A 295 17.47 0.72 0.95
CA ASP A 295 17.59 0.20 2.31
C ASP A 295 16.62 -0.96 2.57
N ASN A 296 17.04 -1.90 3.39
CA ASN A 296 16.16 -2.92 3.94
C ASN A 296 15.47 -2.39 5.20
N ALA A 297 14.20 -2.64 5.35
CA ALA A 297 13.42 -2.29 6.55
C ALA A 297 12.11 -3.08 6.62
N THR A 298 11.64 -3.37 7.82
CA THR A 298 10.27 -3.88 7.97
C THR A 298 9.24 -2.82 7.56
N VAL A 299 9.45 -1.56 7.99
CA VAL A 299 8.66 -0.43 7.51
C VAL A 299 9.62 0.68 7.09
N ALA A 300 9.55 1.10 5.84
CA ALA A 300 10.32 2.19 5.26
C ALA A 300 9.39 3.36 4.91
N ILE A 301 9.69 4.54 5.45
CA ILE A 301 8.88 5.75 5.28
C ILE A 301 9.78 6.86 4.73
N TYR A 302 9.40 7.46 3.61
CA TYR A 302 10.17 8.52 2.98
C TYR A 302 9.30 9.76 2.72
N GLY A 303 9.67 10.89 3.33
CA GLY A 303 9.04 12.18 3.08
C GLY A 303 7.55 12.26 3.42
N CYS A 304 7.12 11.57 4.46
CA CYS A 304 5.72 11.47 4.86
C CYS A 304 5.37 12.40 6.02
N ASP A 305 4.08 12.69 6.19
CA ASP A 305 3.57 13.59 7.23
C ASP A 305 2.28 13.08 7.87
N ASN A 306 2.09 13.36 9.16
CA ASN A 306 0.91 13.01 9.95
C ASN A 306 0.59 11.50 9.90
N PHE A 307 1.44 10.68 10.51
CA PHE A 307 1.24 9.23 10.51
C PHE A 307 1.51 8.57 11.86
N SER A 308 0.98 7.35 12.01
CA SER A 308 1.33 6.47 13.12
C SER A 308 1.74 5.08 12.66
N ILE A 309 2.68 4.48 13.41
CA ILE A 309 3.13 3.09 13.24
C ILE A 309 2.96 2.42 14.60
N GLU A 310 2.14 1.38 14.67
CA GLU A 310 1.68 0.81 15.94
C GLU A 310 1.67 -0.73 15.93
N ASN A 311 2.03 -1.34 17.05
CA ASN A 311 1.96 -2.80 17.23
C ASN A 311 2.78 -3.57 16.18
N ILE A 312 4.08 -3.33 16.14
CA ILE A 312 5.00 -3.97 15.19
C ILE A 312 5.84 -5.02 15.91
N LYS A 313 5.82 -6.25 15.43
CA LYS A 313 6.66 -7.34 15.92
C LYS A 313 7.60 -7.82 14.81
N MET A 314 8.89 -7.80 15.09
CA MET A 314 9.94 -8.15 14.15
C MET A 314 10.91 -9.16 14.74
N VAL A 315 11.25 -10.18 13.97
CA VAL A 315 12.25 -11.19 14.38
C VAL A 315 13.22 -11.42 13.23
N ASN A 316 14.52 -11.43 13.52
CA ASN A 316 15.58 -11.55 12.50
C ASN A 316 15.35 -10.62 11.30
N SER A 317 14.98 -9.38 11.56
CA SER A 317 14.51 -8.46 10.55
C SER A 317 15.17 -7.09 10.70
N ALA A 318 15.37 -6.40 9.59
CA ALA A 318 15.66 -4.99 9.63
C ALA A 318 14.47 -4.23 10.24
N GLY A 319 14.75 -3.28 11.12
CA GLY A 319 13.75 -2.54 11.88
C GLY A 319 12.98 -1.53 11.04
N LEU A 320 12.86 -0.30 11.56
CA LEU A 320 12.13 0.77 10.90
C LEU A 320 13.10 1.81 10.33
N LEU A 321 12.80 2.31 9.15
CA LEU A 321 13.51 3.42 8.53
C LEU A 321 12.52 4.55 8.25
N ILE A 322 12.71 5.69 8.90
CA ILE A 322 11.94 6.91 8.64
C ILE A 322 12.94 7.96 8.17
N GLY A 323 12.86 8.32 6.90
CA GLY A 323 13.84 9.13 6.23
C GLY A 323 13.26 10.18 5.30
N TYR A 324 14.17 10.95 4.72
CA TYR A 324 13.83 11.96 3.75
C TYR A 324 13.40 11.34 2.43
N GLY A 325 12.35 11.91 1.81
CA GLY A 325 12.06 11.67 0.42
C GLY A 325 12.98 12.50 -0.47
N VAL A 326 13.70 11.87 -1.38
CA VAL A 326 14.61 12.55 -2.32
C VAL A 326 14.10 12.33 -3.73
N VAL A 327 13.76 13.42 -4.42
CA VAL A 327 13.38 13.38 -5.83
C VAL A 327 14.50 13.91 -6.71
N LYS A 328 15.10 13.05 -7.53
CA LYS A 328 16.14 13.39 -8.51
C LYS A 328 17.23 14.37 -7.99
N GLY A 329 17.54 14.28 -6.69
CA GLY A 329 18.52 15.13 -6.02
C GLY A 329 18.16 16.62 -5.86
N LYS A 330 16.93 17.01 -6.17
CA LYS A 330 16.53 18.44 -6.17
C LYS A 330 15.57 18.84 -5.04
N TYR A 331 14.82 17.89 -4.48
CA TYR A 331 13.84 18.20 -3.44
C TYR A 331 13.91 17.22 -2.30
N LEU A 332 13.80 17.73 -1.09
CA LEU A 332 13.83 16.93 0.12
C LEU A 332 12.50 17.11 0.86
N SER A 333 11.65 16.11 0.86
CA SER A 333 10.52 16.03 1.76
C SER A 333 10.96 15.41 3.09
N ILE A 334 10.57 16.03 4.19
CA ILE A 334 11.03 15.68 5.54
C ILE A 334 9.89 14.98 6.27
N PRO A 335 10.14 13.81 6.90
CA PRO A 335 9.15 13.18 7.76
C PRO A 335 8.84 14.08 8.94
N GLN A 336 7.56 14.28 9.24
CA GLN A 336 7.12 15.12 10.34
C GLN A 336 5.81 14.63 10.96
N ASN A 337 5.55 15.03 12.21
CA ASN A 337 4.29 14.78 12.92
C ASN A 337 3.91 13.30 12.97
N PHE A 338 4.73 12.46 13.58
CA PHE A 338 4.46 11.03 13.63
C PHE A 338 4.67 10.41 15.00
N ARG A 339 4.05 9.26 15.16
CA ARG A 339 4.14 8.44 16.36
C ARG A 339 4.54 7.01 16.01
N LEU A 340 5.47 6.46 16.82
CA LEU A 340 5.75 5.04 16.91
C LEU A 340 5.27 4.54 18.27
N ASP A 341 4.53 3.46 18.31
CA ASP A 341 4.04 2.90 19.56
C ASP A 341 4.01 1.36 19.53
N ASN A 342 4.43 0.76 20.63
CA ASN A 342 4.44 -0.68 20.80
C ASN A 342 5.18 -1.42 19.69
N VAL A 343 6.51 -1.20 19.63
CA VAL A 343 7.40 -1.81 18.64
C VAL A 343 8.36 -2.77 19.32
N PHE A 344 8.36 -4.00 18.89
CA PHE A 344 9.25 -5.06 19.33
C PHE A 344 10.15 -5.53 18.19
N LEU A 345 11.46 -5.63 18.44
CA LEU A 345 12.45 -6.18 17.50
C LEU A 345 13.41 -7.12 18.24
N ASP A 346 13.52 -8.36 17.78
CA ASP A 346 14.48 -9.33 18.29
C ASP A 346 15.41 -9.85 17.19
N ASN A 347 16.66 -9.39 17.21
CA ASN A 347 17.72 -9.79 16.29
C ASN A 347 18.82 -10.62 16.98
N GLN A 348 18.60 -11.12 18.20
CA GLN A 348 19.61 -11.86 18.97
C GLN A 348 20.10 -13.12 18.27
N ARG A 349 19.28 -13.73 17.43
CA ARG A 349 19.60 -14.93 16.65
C ARG A 349 19.96 -14.64 15.19
N SER A 350 20.02 -13.38 14.83
CA SER A 350 20.40 -13.00 13.45
C SER A 350 21.91 -13.16 13.27
N GLU A 351 22.32 -13.90 12.25
CA GLU A 351 23.73 -13.97 11.82
C GLU A 351 24.16 -12.71 11.07
N LYS A 352 23.22 -11.86 10.69
CA LYS A 352 23.45 -10.65 9.92
C LYS A 352 23.34 -9.41 10.79
N LYS A 353 24.16 -8.42 10.41
CA LYS A 353 24.00 -7.07 10.95
C LYS A 353 22.78 -6.42 10.31
N LEU A 354 21.69 -6.37 11.06
CA LEU A 354 20.45 -5.77 10.62
C LEU A 354 20.27 -4.40 11.28
N ARG A 355 19.67 -3.47 10.54
CA ARG A 355 19.34 -2.13 11.03
C ARG A 355 18.33 -2.23 12.17
N GLY A 356 18.50 -1.41 13.20
CA GLY A 356 17.51 -1.17 14.23
C GLY A 356 16.43 -0.18 13.77
N ILE A 357 16.10 0.80 14.60
CA ILE A 357 15.18 1.89 14.23
C ILE A 357 16.00 3.13 13.93
N GLN A 358 15.86 3.67 12.74
CA GLN A 358 16.50 4.90 12.31
C GLN A 358 15.47 5.93 11.92
N ILE A 359 15.53 7.11 12.54
CA ILE A 359 14.64 8.23 12.32
C ILE A 359 15.47 9.43 11.89
N SER A 360 15.18 9.97 10.73
CA SER A 360 15.76 11.22 10.24
C SER A 360 14.63 12.22 10.01
N SER A 361 14.39 13.07 11.00
CA SER A 361 13.34 14.10 10.97
C SER A 361 13.94 15.44 11.36
N GLY A 362 13.61 16.50 10.69
CA GLY A 362 14.28 17.77 10.93
C GLY A 362 13.59 18.99 10.35
N ASN A 363 12.40 19.25 10.82
CA ASN A 363 11.73 20.52 10.55
C ASN A 363 11.43 21.23 11.89
N ALA A 364 11.47 22.56 11.90
CA ALA A 364 11.14 23.39 13.05
C ALA A 364 9.74 23.15 13.65
N THR A 365 8.86 22.50 12.90
CA THR A 365 7.49 22.17 13.33
C THR A 365 7.25 20.69 13.52
N SER A 366 8.28 19.85 13.41
CA SER A 366 8.08 18.41 13.45
C SER A 366 7.98 17.86 14.87
N PHE A 367 7.01 16.99 15.07
CA PHE A 367 6.77 16.25 16.29
C PHE A 367 7.12 14.78 16.08
N VAL A 368 7.96 14.23 16.94
CA VAL A 368 8.36 12.81 16.95
C VAL A 368 8.03 12.21 18.32
N SER A 369 7.19 11.20 18.35
CA SER A 369 6.86 10.45 19.54
C SER A 369 7.20 8.98 19.37
N VAL A 370 8.00 8.42 20.28
CA VAL A 370 8.32 7.00 20.34
C VAL A 370 7.98 6.47 21.71
N THR A 371 7.05 5.53 21.79
CA THR A 371 6.59 4.97 23.06
C THR A 371 6.57 3.44 23.03
N ASN A 372 6.84 2.81 24.18
CA ASN A 372 6.73 1.36 24.36
C ASN A 372 7.58 0.57 23.34
N LEU A 373 8.89 0.80 23.37
CA LEU A 373 9.84 0.19 22.47
C LEU A 373 10.69 -0.85 23.20
N ASP A 374 10.80 -2.07 22.64
CA ASP A 374 11.71 -3.11 23.12
C ASP A 374 12.55 -3.65 21.94
N LEU A 375 13.85 -3.31 21.94
CA LEU A 375 14.79 -3.70 20.90
C LEU A 375 15.90 -4.59 21.49
N LYS A 376 16.09 -5.76 20.90
CA LYS A 376 17.15 -6.71 21.26
C LYS A 376 18.11 -6.92 20.09
N ALA A 377 19.40 -6.75 20.35
CA ALA A 377 20.47 -6.73 19.38
C ALA A 377 20.23 -5.72 18.25
N ALA A 378 19.78 -4.52 18.61
CA ALA A 378 19.47 -3.44 17.69
C ALA A 378 19.69 -2.07 18.35
N SER A 379 19.67 -0.98 17.57
CA SER A 379 19.77 0.41 18.06
C SER A 379 18.52 1.22 17.78
N LEU A 380 18.34 2.28 18.56
CA LEU A 380 17.45 3.40 18.24
C LEU A 380 18.31 4.63 17.92
N GLU A 381 18.16 5.16 16.72
CA GLU A 381 18.86 6.34 16.25
C GLU A 381 17.89 7.41 15.79
N ILE A 382 18.04 8.64 16.32
CA ILE A 382 17.27 9.82 15.89
C ILE A 382 18.26 10.89 15.47
N HIS A 383 18.14 11.31 14.22
CA HIS A 383 19.01 12.30 13.61
C HIS A 383 18.25 13.57 13.24
N ASN A 384 18.97 14.69 13.17
CA ASN A 384 18.51 16.03 12.84
C ASN A 384 17.70 16.68 13.99
N LYS A 385 17.12 17.85 13.73
CA LYS A 385 16.45 18.67 14.75
C LYS A 385 14.93 18.72 14.57
N PRO A 386 14.16 17.70 14.99
CA PRO A 386 12.72 17.89 15.17
C PRO A 386 12.46 18.89 16.30
N GLN A 387 11.36 19.64 16.24
CA GLN A 387 11.01 20.61 17.28
C GLN A 387 10.77 19.91 18.64
N HIS A 388 10.06 18.78 18.62
CA HIS A 388 9.75 18.00 19.81
C HIS A 388 10.08 16.54 19.59
N VAL A 389 10.80 15.95 20.57
CA VAL A 389 11.07 14.50 20.64
C VAL A 389 10.59 13.98 21.98
N PHE A 390 9.69 13.02 21.96
CA PHE A 390 9.19 12.33 23.15
C PHE A 390 9.55 10.86 23.08
N LEU A 391 10.38 10.41 24.03
CA LEU A 391 10.73 9.01 24.22
C LEU A 391 10.21 8.51 25.56
N ARG A 392 9.39 7.48 25.55
CA ARG A 392 8.82 6.92 26.77
C ARG A 392 8.78 5.40 26.74
N ASN A 393 9.18 4.77 27.84
CA ASN A 393 9.22 3.31 27.99
C ASN A 393 10.07 2.68 26.88
N ILE A 394 11.33 3.07 26.79
CA ILE A 394 12.26 2.62 25.76
C ILE A 394 13.25 1.65 26.39
N ASN A 395 13.29 0.42 25.91
CA ASN A 395 14.27 -0.58 26.25
C ASN A 395 15.06 -0.98 25.01
N VAL A 396 16.37 -0.71 25.02
CA VAL A 396 17.25 -1.01 23.89
C VAL A 396 18.48 -1.76 24.39
N MET A 397 18.70 -2.94 23.86
CA MET A 397 19.89 -3.74 24.06
C MET A 397 20.64 -3.93 22.75
N GLN A 398 21.76 -3.25 22.59
CA GLN A 398 22.60 -3.31 21.37
C GLN A 398 23.49 -4.55 21.36
N ALA A 399 23.74 -5.10 20.17
CA ALA A 399 24.84 -6.03 19.93
C ALA A 399 26.20 -5.31 20.07
N ALA A 400 27.18 -5.93 20.71
CA ALA A 400 28.39 -5.28 21.24
C ALA A 400 29.33 -4.53 20.28
N SER A 401 29.15 -4.62 18.98
CA SER A 401 30.12 -4.14 18.00
C SER A 401 29.72 -2.88 17.23
N ASP A 402 28.49 -2.37 17.43
CA ASP A 402 27.86 -1.55 16.41
C ASP A 402 27.49 -0.12 16.79
N GLY A 403 28.17 0.43 17.79
CA GLY A 403 27.92 1.79 18.26
C GLY A 403 26.95 1.86 19.44
N PRO A 404 26.38 3.02 19.78
CA PRO A 404 25.50 3.17 20.93
C PRO A 404 24.13 2.49 20.71
N ALA A 405 23.55 1.99 21.80
CA ALA A 405 22.20 1.44 21.80
C ALA A 405 21.17 2.54 21.52
N LEU A 406 21.36 3.71 22.12
CA LEU A 406 20.55 4.91 21.88
C LEU A 406 21.45 6.02 21.34
N ARG A 407 21.15 6.53 20.16
CA ARG A 407 21.83 7.68 19.56
C ARG A 407 20.82 8.78 19.25
N LEU A 408 21.07 9.96 19.82
CA LEU A 408 20.28 11.17 19.59
C LEU A 408 21.22 12.29 19.11
N HIS A 409 21.27 12.52 17.81
CA HIS A 409 22.14 13.50 17.18
C HIS A 409 21.32 14.64 16.58
N PHE A 410 21.34 15.78 17.22
CA PHE A 410 20.56 16.96 16.81
C PHE A 410 21.36 17.91 15.92
N ASP A 411 21.82 17.41 14.78
CA ASP A 411 22.59 18.16 13.80
C ASP A 411 21.74 19.18 13.02
N LEU A 412 22.30 20.39 12.84
CA LEU A 412 21.82 21.33 11.85
C LEU A 412 22.27 20.85 10.47
N ARG A 413 21.45 20.08 9.78
CA ARG A 413 21.72 19.79 8.38
C ARG A 413 21.23 20.90 7.47
N LYS A 414 21.97 21.14 6.41
CA LYS A 414 21.50 21.97 5.29
C LYS A 414 20.48 21.14 4.49
N ASP A 415 19.40 21.79 4.06
CA ASP A 415 18.51 21.21 3.07
C ASP A 415 19.27 20.96 1.74
N VAL A 416 18.65 20.30 0.78
CA VAL A 416 19.25 20.07 -0.55
C VAL A 416 19.59 21.35 -1.31
N ARG A 417 19.08 22.51 -0.85
CA ARG A 417 19.38 23.85 -1.38
C ARG A 417 20.51 24.53 -0.62
N GLY A 418 21.16 23.83 0.33
CA GLY A 418 22.24 24.37 1.14
C GLY A 418 21.80 25.36 2.24
N ARG A 419 20.49 25.47 2.54
CA ARG A 419 19.96 26.34 3.59
C ARG A 419 19.98 25.60 4.91
N PHE A 420 20.40 26.26 5.97
CA PHE A 420 20.26 25.71 7.31
C PHE A 420 18.77 25.59 7.67
N MET A 421 18.36 24.42 8.07
CA MET A 421 17.04 24.21 8.65
C MET A 421 16.99 24.93 10.00
N ALA A 422 15.81 25.48 10.34
CA ALA A 422 15.62 26.45 11.40
C ALA A 422 16.40 26.23 12.69
N ARG A 423 16.79 27.33 13.33
CA ARG A 423 17.65 27.37 14.53
C ARG A 423 16.93 27.04 15.84
N ASP A 424 15.65 26.66 15.81
CA ASP A 424 14.88 26.39 17.02
C ASP A 424 15.42 25.15 17.72
N GLU A 425 15.57 25.25 19.03
CA GLU A 425 16.11 24.17 19.83
C GLU A 425 15.09 23.02 19.95
N THR A 426 15.56 21.79 19.84
CA THR A 426 14.75 20.61 20.08
C THR A 426 14.36 20.53 21.56
N LEU A 427 13.07 20.38 21.84
CA LEU A 427 12.59 20.00 23.17
C LEU A 427 12.59 18.47 23.28
N LEU A 428 13.46 17.95 24.12
CA LEU A 428 13.63 16.51 24.33
C LEU A 428 13.01 16.07 25.66
N SER A 429 12.04 15.18 25.58
CA SER A 429 11.43 14.56 26.75
C SER A 429 11.78 13.08 26.81
N LEU A 430 12.47 12.65 27.85
CA LEU A 430 12.91 11.27 28.10
C LEU A 430 12.28 10.73 29.38
N ARG A 431 11.53 9.64 29.29
CA ARG A 431 10.93 9.02 30.47
C ARG A 431 11.02 7.50 30.42
N ASN A 432 11.58 6.91 31.47
CA ASN A 432 11.74 5.46 31.58
C ASN A 432 12.53 4.89 30.38
N ILE A 433 13.82 5.25 30.31
CA ILE A 433 14.70 4.84 29.23
C ILE A 433 15.79 3.92 29.77
N ASN A 434 15.90 2.73 29.21
CA ASN A 434 16.99 1.79 29.43
C ASN A 434 17.72 1.53 28.10
N ALA A 435 19.02 1.87 28.03
CA ALA A 435 19.84 1.69 26.86
C ALA A 435 21.21 1.09 27.23
N VAL A 436 21.42 -0.15 26.85
CA VAL A 436 22.61 -0.92 27.24
C VAL A 436 23.20 -1.68 26.05
N ASN A 437 24.51 -1.96 26.12
CA ASN A 437 25.14 -2.93 25.22
C ASN A 437 24.87 -4.38 25.70
N LYS A 438 25.34 -5.37 24.95
CA LYS A 438 25.16 -6.80 25.29
C LYS A 438 25.81 -7.21 26.62
N LYS A 439 26.72 -6.42 27.21
CA LYS A 439 27.35 -6.64 28.50
C LYS A 439 26.55 -5.98 29.62
N GLY A 440 25.38 -5.39 29.36
CA GLY A 440 24.59 -4.66 30.32
C GLY A 440 25.15 -3.28 30.69
N GLN A 441 26.19 -2.80 30.00
CA GLN A 441 26.76 -1.47 30.26
C GLN A 441 25.96 -0.42 29.50
N VAL A 442 25.80 0.76 30.11
CA VAL A 442 25.16 1.92 29.49
C VAL A 442 25.80 2.23 28.12
N SER A 443 24.95 2.41 27.09
CA SER A 443 25.36 2.62 25.72
C SER A 443 24.51 3.70 25.05
N VAL A 444 24.82 4.95 25.37
CA VAL A 444 24.04 6.13 24.96
C VAL A 444 24.98 7.20 24.42
N ASP A 445 24.57 7.81 23.31
CA ASP A 445 25.22 8.93 22.67
C ASP A 445 24.18 10.03 22.38
N ILE A 446 24.29 11.15 23.09
CA ILE A 446 23.40 12.33 22.95
C ILE A 446 24.29 13.52 22.65
N ASP A 447 24.14 14.10 21.49
CA ASP A 447 24.99 15.19 21.00
C ASP A 447 24.16 16.39 20.53
N ARG A 448 24.75 17.59 20.70
CA ARG A 448 24.26 18.87 20.16
C ARG A 448 22.89 19.32 20.68
N ILE A 449 22.62 19.10 21.96
CA ILE A 449 21.46 19.62 22.66
C ILE A 449 21.89 20.25 23.99
N ASP A 450 21.38 21.43 24.31
CA ASP A 450 21.57 22.05 25.62
C ASP A 450 20.66 21.38 26.67
N GLN A 451 21.21 21.08 27.82
CA GLN A 451 20.48 20.45 28.96
C GLN A 451 19.20 21.18 29.37
N LYS A 452 19.16 22.51 29.24
CA LYS A 452 17.95 23.30 29.57
C LYS A 452 16.70 22.89 28.71
N TYR A 453 16.91 22.25 27.58
CA TYR A 453 15.85 21.76 26.68
C TYR A 453 15.55 20.26 26.90
N ILE A 454 16.18 19.62 27.88
CA ILE A 454 15.96 18.22 28.20
C ILE A 454 15.11 18.10 29.47
N ASN A 455 13.94 17.50 29.34
CA ASN A 455 13.12 17.05 30.45
C ASN A 455 13.27 15.52 30.60
N ALA A 456 13.86 15.06 31.68
CA ALA A 456 14.19 13.64 31.83
C ALA A 456 13.85 13.08 33.20
N SER A 457 13.34 11.83 33.22
CA SER A 457 13.07 11.07 34.44
C SER A 457 13.24 9.57 34.22
N ALA A 458 13.65 8.85 35.26
CA ALA A 458 13.82 7.39 35.24
C ALA A 458 14.75 6.91 34.10
N LEU A 459 15.95 7.46 34.04
CA LEU A 459 17.00 7.03 33.10
C LEU A 459 17.96 6.06 33.79
N ASN A 460 18.46 5.05 33.04
CA ASN A 460 19.56 4.20 33.49
C ASN A 460 20.96 4.81 33.24
N PHE A 461 21.03 6.04 32.74
CA PHE A 461 22.26 6.76 32.41
C PHE A 461 22.21 8.22 32.91
N ARG A 462 23.38 8.84 32.92
CA ARG A 462 23.49 10.27 33.22
C ARG A 462 23.47 11.06 31.91
N LEU A 463 22.76 12.16 31.90
CA LEU A 463 22.81 13.09 30.77
C LEU A 463 24.23 13.69 30.64
N PRO A 464 24.69 13.98 29.40
CA PRO A 464 26.00 14.62 29.21
C PRO A 464 26.04 15.94 29.98
N LYS A 465 27.17 16.19 30.65
CA LYS A 465 27.40 17.50 31.28
C LYS A 465 27.52 18.54 30.19
N LYS A 466 27.08 19.78 30.46
CA LYS A 466 27.27 20.92 29.57
C LYS A 466 28.68 20.88 28.97
N SER A 467 28.81 20.82 27.66
CA SER A 467 30.04 21.24 27.01
C SER A 467 30.16 22.75 27.24
N THR A 468 31.08 23.12 28.11
CA THR A 468 31.48 24.51 28.36
C THR A 468 31.98 25.15 27.07
#